data_9d1647337f593388f9c395e1659ad762
#
_entry.id   9d1647337f593388f9c395e1659ad762
#
_cell.length_a   1.000
_cell.length_b   1.000
_cell.length_c   1.000
_cell.angle_alpha   90.00
_cell.angle_beta   90.00
_cell.angle_gamma   90.00
#
_symmetry.space_group_name_H-M   'P 1'
#
loop_
_entity.id
_entity.type
_entity.pdbx_description
1 polymer ?
#
loop_
_entity_poly.entity_id
_entity_poly.type
_entity_poly.pdbx_seq_one_letter_code
_entity_poly.pdbx_strand_id
1 'polypeptide(L)'
;MKIVFLTAGAAGMFCGSCMHDNALAKALRREGADCLLQPLYTPIRTDESSVADTHVFFGGVNIYLLDKVPLFRFVPAFLKRLLDRPGFLAWATRRAGSTDAKLLGDLTLSMLSGEAGNQAEEVTRLVAWLRDEIRPDAILFTNLLIAGVIPAIRRELPQAKLVAILQGDDAFLDHLPSPYRERAEGRIGELGRQCDAIVVNSIRYGESMASRLGLDAARLKLLPLTIDTAPFRDFVPKSQRDVRPEAVRIGYFARIAPEKGLHNLIDAFIDLCGRPGCEDVRLDFAGWLGEQNRGYLEEQLSKLERAGLGDRAAYLGSPDLRGKLAMLGELDLFSVPTSHEEPKGLSVLEALAAGVPVVLPAKGAFPELVESTGGGLLVDPDDPHALADGLYRLVRDPESRRRLGRIGREHVMTRRGVESQARQMIEMLGMQPISR
;
A
#
# COMPACT_ATOMS: atom_id res chain seq x y z
N MET A 1 12.70 17.14 -17.08
CA MET A 1 13.18 16.33 -15.94
C MET A 1 12.85 14.88 -16.15
N LYS A 2 13.82 14.00 -15.96
CA LYS A 2 13.62 12.57 -16.08
C LYS A 2 13.65 11.91 -14.69
N ILE A 3 12.54 11.29 -14.31
CA ILE A 3 12.38 10.58 -13.03
C ILE A 3 12.28 9.09 -13.33
N VAL A 4 13.03 8.26 -12.62
CA VAL A 4 12.81 6.82 -12.59
C VAL A 4 12.23 6.45 -11.24
N PHE A 5 11.05 5.84 -11.26
CA PHE A 5 10.39 5.34 -10.07
C PHE A 5 10.58 3.81 -10.02
N LEU A 6 11.47 3.34 -9.18
CA LEU A 6 11.76 1.94 -8.98
C LEU A 6 10.77 1.34 -7.99
N THR A 7 10.04 0.30 -8.40
CA THR A 7 9.08 -0.40 -7.53
C THR A 7 9.43 -1.88 -7.43
N ALA A 8 9.18 -2.47 -6.27
CA ALA A 8 9.41 -3.90 -6.07
C ALA A 8 8.50 -4.77 -6.97
N GLY A 9 7.30 -4.27 -7.25
CA GLY A 9 6.23 -5.04 -7.89
C GLY A 9 5.31 -5.69 -6.86
N ALA A 10 4.28 -6.40 -7.32
CA ALA A 10 3.17 -6.85 -6.47
C ALA A 10 3.03 -8.38 -6.38
N ALA A 11 3.92 -9.17 -6.97
CA ALA A 11 3.85 -10.65 -7.00
C ALA A 11 2.44 -11.21 -7.37
N GLY A 12 1.71 -10.51 -8.23
CA GLY A 12 0.34 -10.88 -8.63
C GLY A 12 -0.79 -10.39 -7.70
N MET A 13 -0.45 -9.73 -6.58
CA MET A 13 -1.42 -9.15 -5.63
C MET A 13 -1.86 -7.75 -6.05
N PHE A 14 -3.04 -7.33 -5.64
CA PHE A 14 -3.37 -5.90 -5.56
C PHE A 14 -2.65 -5.29 -4.36
N CYS A 15 -1.72 -4.39 -4.62
CA CYS A 15 -0.90 -3.75 -3.59
C CYS A 15 -1.17 -2.25 -3.56
N GLY A 16 -1.55 -1.72 -2.38
CA GLY A 16 -1.82 -0.29 -2.21
C GLY A 16 -0.63 0.60 -2.56
N SER A 17 0.60 0.15 -2.32
CA SER A 17 1.81 0.88 -2.73
C SER A 17 1.93 0.94 -4.25
N CYS A 18 1.75 -0.19 -4.96
CA CYS A 18 1.81 -0.22 -6.42
C CYS A 18 0.70 0.63 -7.07
N MET A 19 -0.51 0.66 -6.48
CA MET A 19 -1.60 1.51 -6.95
C MET A 19 -1.26 2.99 -6.78
N HIS A 20 -0.76 3.37 -5.61
CA HIS A 20 -0.32 4.73 -5.34
C HIS A 20 0.86 5.15 -6.24
N ASP A 21 1.88 4.29 -6.41
CA ASP A 21 3.03 4.56 -7.27
C ASP A 21 2.61 4.77 -8.73
N ASN A 22 1.66 3.96 -9.22
CA ASN A 22 1.10 4.10 -10.56
C ASN A 22 0.34 5.42 -10.74
N ALA A 23 -0.51 5.78 -9.77
CA ALA A 23 -1.24 7.04 -9.81
C ALA A 23 -0.30 8.25 -9.74
N LEU A 24 0.72 8.21 -8.87
CA LEU A 24 1.73 9.26 -8.75
C LEU A 24 2.57 9.38 -10.02
N ALA A 25 3.00 8.27 -10.63
CA ALA A 25 3.76 8.30 -11.88
C ALA A 25 2.94 8.91 -13.03
N LYS A 26 1.63 8.59 -13.12
CA LYS A 26 0.72 9.24 -14.06
C LYS A 26 0.61 10.74 -13.83
N ALA A 27 0.48 11.15 -12.56
CA ALA A 27 0.37 12.56 -12.20
C ALA A 27 1.66 13.32 -12.48
N LEU A 28 2.83 12.75 -12.18
CA LEU A 28 4.13 13.33 -12.54
C LEU A 28 4.26 13.57 -14.04
N ARG A 29 3.80 12.62 -14.88
CA ARG A 29 3.76 12.81 -16.35
C ARG A 29 2.81 13.94 -16.76
N ARG A 30 1.63 14.04 -16.13
CA ARG A 30 0.68 15.15 -16.39
C ARG A 30 1.24 16.51 -16.01
N GLU A 31 2.06 16.57 -14.96
CA GLU A 31 2.77 17.79 -14.50
C GLU A 31 4.08 18.04 -15.29
N GLY A 32 4.32 17.30 -16.39
CA GLY A 32 5.40 17.53 -17.34
C GLY A 32 6.74 16.85 -17.01
N ALA A 33 6.80 15.97 -16.02
CA ALA A 33 7.97 15.14 -15.81
C ALA A 33 8.00 13.95 -16.79
N ASP A 34 9.18 13.62 -17.31
CA ASP A 34 9.43 12.34 -17.99
C ASP A 34 9.60 11.25 -16.91
N CYS A 35 8.50 10.67 -16.47
CA CYS A 35 8.49 9.69 -15.38
C CYS A 35 8.34 8.27 -15.91
N LEU A 36 9.32 7.42 -15.61
CA LEU A 36 9.32 6.00 -15.89
C LEU A 36 9.05 5.22 -14.60
N LEU A 37 8.00 4.41 -14.56
CA LEU A 37 7.70 3.49 -13.46
C LEU A 37 8.26 2.11 -13.82
N GLN A 38 9.33 1.68 -13.13
CA GLN A 38 10.09 0.48 -13.44
C GLN A 38 9.97 -0.57 -12.33
N PRO A 39 9.27 -1.69 -12.59
CA PRO A 39 9.27 -2.83 -11.69
C PRO A 39 10.63 -3.52 -11.65
N LEU A 40 11.08 -3.94 -10.47
CA LEU A 40 12.36 -4.65 -10.30
C LEU A 40 12.18 -6.17 -10.25
N TYR A 41 11.27 -6.69 -9.42
CA TYR A 41 11.16 -8.14 -9.16
C TYR A 41 9.96 -8.81 -9.83
N THR A 42 8.83 -8.15 -9.85
CA THR A 42 7.59 -8.66 -10.45
C THR A 42 6.79 -7.53 -11.07
N PRO A 43 5.99 -7.81 -12.11
CA PRO A 43 5.08 -6.80 -12.64
C PRO A 43 4.15 -6.24 -11.55
N ILE A 44 3.79 -4.97 -11.65
CA ILE A 44 2.76 -4.40 -10.78
C ILE A 44 1.37 -4.86 -11.23
N ARG A 45 0.46 -4.93 -10.27
CA ARG A 45 -0.97 -5.14 -10.54
C ARG A 45 -1.77 -4.01 -9.90
N THR A 46 -2.56 -3.33 -10.71
CA THR A 46 -3.42 -2.22 -10.31
C THR A 46 -4.85 -2.51 -10.69
N ASP A 47 -5.80 -1.84 -10.06
CA ASP A 47 -7.22 -1.89 -10.37
C ASP A 47 -7.61 -0.95 -11.53
N GLU A 48 -6.64 -0.21 -12.07
CA GLU A 48 -6.74 0.69 -13.22
C GLU A 48 -5.64 0.41 -14.26
N SER A 49 -5.63 1.18 -15.36
CA SER A 49 -4.55 1.07 -16.38
C SER A 49 -3.19 1.37 -15.76
N SER A 50 -2.22 0.47 -15.97
CA SER A 50 -0.84 0.65 -15.50
C SER A 50 -0.01 1.46 -16.50
N VAL A 51 0.88 2.33 -16.00
CA VAL A 51 1.92 3.02 -16.77
C VAL A 51 3.31 2.46 -16.51
N ALA A 52 3.40 1.37 -15.74
CA ALA A 52 4.67 0.69 -15.49
C ALA A 52 5.21 0.03 -16.75
N ASP A 53 6.54 -0.04 -16.83
CA ASP A 53 7.21 -0.85 -17.85
C ASP A 53 6.86 -2.34 -17.66
N THR A 54 6.80 -3.07 -18.75
CA THR A 54 6.55 -4.52 -18.74
C THR A 54 7.81 -5.34 -18.49
N HIS A 55 8.98 -4.74 -18.68
CA HIS A 55 10.28 -5.36 -18.41
C HIS A 55 10.58 -5.36 -16.90
N VAL A 56 11.12 -6.48 -16.40
CA VAL A 56 11.53 -6.66 -14.99
C VAL A 56 13.02 -6.95 -14.94
N PHE A 57 13.78 -6.19 -14.13
CA PHE A 57 15.25 -6.36 -14.07
C PHE A 57 15.67 -7.58 -13.25
N PHE A 58 15.06 -7.78 -12.11
CA PHE A 58 15.41 -8.85 -11.17
C PHE A 58 14.31 -9.91 -11.20
N GLY A 59 14.17 -10.67 -12.28
CA GLY A 59 13.11 -11.68 -12.37
C GLY A 59 13.01 -12.53 -11.11
N GLY A 60 11.88 -12.48 -10.40
CA GLY A 60 11.71 -13.09 -9.09
C GLY A 60 11.99 -14.61 -9.07
N VAL A 61 11.76 -15.31 -10.20
CA VAL A 61 12.10 -16.74 -10.36
C VAL A 61 13.60 -16.93 -10.47
N ASN A 62 14.29 -16.07 -11.23
CA ASN A 62 15.74 -16.11 -11.36
C ASN A 62 16.43 -15.89 -10.01
N ILE A 63 15.95 -14.91 -9.23
CA ILE A 63 16.46 -14.65 -7.89
C ILE A 63 16.27 -15.86 -6.98
N TYR A 64 15.08 -16.44 -6.96
CA TYR A 64 14.79 -17.63 -6.18
C TYR A 64 15.69 -18.82 -6.57
N LEU A 65 15.93 -19.04 -7.89
CA LEU A 65 16.79 -20.11 -8.38
C LEU A 65 18.27 -19.86 -8.09
N LEU A 66 18.74 -18.61 -8.18
CA LEU A 66 20.11 -18.22 -7.82
C LEU A 66 20.41 -18.52 -6.35
N ASP A 67 19.42 -18.39 -5.48
CA ASP A 67 19.56 -18.66 -4.06
C ASP A 67 19.48 -20.16 -3.72
N LYS A 68 18.56 -20.90 -4.37
CA LYS A 68 18.31 -22.33 -4.12
C LYS A 68 19.28 -23.25 -4.82
N VAL A 69 19.78 -22.89 -5.98
CA VAL A 69 20.60 -23.75 -6.85
C VAL A 69 21.93 -23.07 -7.16
N PRO A 70 22.99 -23.30 -6.37
CA PRO A 70 24.29 -22.64 -6.57
C PRO A 70 24.85 -22.77 -7.99
N LEU A 71 24.53 -23.87 -8.70
CA LEU A 71 24.92 -24.06 -10.10
C LEU A 71 24.16 -23.13 -11.06
N PHE A 72 23.02 -22.57 -10.67
CA PHE A 72 22.21 -21.69 -11.51
C PHE A 72 22.95 -20.40 -11.88
N ARG A 73 23.93 -19.97 -11.08
CA ARG A 73 24.81 -18.82 -11.40
C ARG A 73 25.62 -19.01 -12.70
N PHE A 74 25.87 -20.27 -13.09
CA PHE A 74 26.59 -20.60 -14.32
C PHE A 74 25.66 -20.76 -15.54
N VAL A 75 24.34 -20.64 -15.37
CA VAL A 75 23.40 -20.70 -16.48
C VAL A 75 23.56 -19.45 -17.34
N PRO A 76 23.71 -19.61 -18.68
CA PRO A 76 23.84 -18.47 -19.59
C PRO A 76 22.68 -17.47 -19.51
N ALA A 77 22.98 -16.18 -19.66
CA ALA A 77 22.00 -15.09 -19.50
C ALA A 77 20.78 -15.22 -20.43
N PHE A 78 20.92 -15.80 -21.62
CA PHE A 78 19.79 -15.99 -22.54
C PHE A 78 18.77 -17.02 -22.03
N LEU A 79 19.21 -18.05 -21.30
CA LEU A 79 18.31 -19.02 -20.65
C LEU A 79 17.64 -18.41 -19.41
N LYS A 80 18.34 -17.59 -18.64
CA LYS A 80 17.76 -16.84 -17.53
C LYS A 80 16.64 -15.90 -18.01
N ARG A 81 16.80 -15.21 -19.15
CA ARG A 81 15.78 -14.34 -19.76
C ARG A 81 14.50 -15.10 -20.16
N LEU A 82 14.58 -16.39 -20.45
CA LEU A 82 13.40 -17.18 -20.77
C LEU A 82 12.49 -17.39 -19.55
N LEU A 83 13.09 -17.44 -18.35
CA LEU A 83 12.40 -17.59 -17.07
C LEU A 83 11.76 -16.28 -16.58
N ASP A 84 12.20 -15.13 -17.10
CA ASP A 84 11.65 -13.81 -16.80
C ASP A 84 10.37 -13.50 -17.59
N ARG A 85 9.91 -14.40 -18.46
CA ARG A 85 8.66 -14.19 -19.20
C ARG A 85 7.46 -14.15 -18.27
N PRO A 86 6.55 -13.17 -18.43
CA PRO A 86 5.40 -12.97 -17.53
C PRO A 86 4.54 -14.20 -17.29
N GLY A 87 4.36 -15.05 -18.31
CA GLY A 87 3.60 -16.30 -18.19
C GLY A 87 4.27 -17.36 -17.30
N PHE A 88 5.60 -17.46 -17.34
CA PHE A 88 6.35 -18.40 -16.50
C PHE A 88 6.40 -17.90 -15.05
N LEU A 89 6.61 -16.60 -14.86
CA LEU A 89 6.55 -15.96 -13.55
C LEU A 89 5.19 -16.16 -12.88
N ALA A 90 4.10 -15.95 -13.61
CA ALA A 90 2.74 -16.16 -13.09
C ALA A 90 2.46 -17.63 -12.74
N TRP A 91 3.02 -18.59 -13.49
CA TRP A 91 2.90 -20.01 -13.20
C TRP A 91 3.74 -20.43 -11.98
N ALA A 92 4.97 -19.93 -11.87
CA ALA A 92 5.87 -20.24 -10.76
C ALA A 92 5.38 -19.66 -9.43
N THR A 93 4.88 -18.41 -9.43
CA THR A 93 4.33 -17.75 -8.23
C THR A 93 3.05 -18.40 -7.70
N ARG A 94 2.23 -19.02 -8.59
CA ARG A 94 1.05 -19.80 -8.15
C ARG A 94 1.42 -21.09 -7.40
N ARG A 95 2.61 -21.64 -7.62
CA ARG A 95 3.09 -22.89 -7.00
C ARG A 95 4.08 -22.67 -5.85
N ALA A 96 4.56 -21.46 -5.64
CA ALA A 96 5.36 -21.10 -4.48
C ALA A 96 4.49 -21.14 -3.22
N GLY A 97 4.24 -22.34 -2.71
CA GLY A 97 3.73 -22.56 -1.37
C GLY A 97 4.70 -21.98 -0.34
N SER A 98 4.30 -21.88 0.91
CA SER A 98 4.98 -21.25 2.05
C SER A 98 6.51 -21.26 1.91
N THR A 99 7.08 -20.06 1.69
CA THR A 99 8.54 -19.89 1.64
C THR A 99 9.07 -20.10 3.05
N ASP A 100 10.07 -20.94 3.22
CA ASP A 100 10.79 -21.12 4.48
C ASP A 100 11.27 -19.74 4.98
N ALA A 101 10.96 -19.41 6.24
CA ALA A 101 11.28 -18.11 6.83
C ALA A 101 12.79 -17.81 6.83
N LYS A 102 13.63 -18.86 6.98
CA LYS A 102 15.09 -18.72 6.86
C LYS A 102 15.52 -18.36 5.45
N LEU A 103 14.93 -19.02 4.45
CA LEU A 103 15.20 -18.71 3.05
C LEU A 103 14.81 -17.29 2.70
N LEU A 104 13.68 -16.81 3.21
CA LEU A 104 13.23 -15.43 3.02
C LEU A 104 14.22 -14.45 3.65
N GLY A 105 14.79 -14.78 4.82
CA GLY A 105 15.80 -13.99 5.50
C GLY A 105 17.11 -13.90 4.70
N ASP A 106 17.65 -15.02 4.24
CA ASP A 106 18.88 -15.09 3.43
C ASP A 106 18.71 -14.30 2.13
N LEU A 107 17.59 -14.49 1.44
CA LEU A 107 17.26 -13.77 0.22
C LEU A 107 17.19 -12.25 0.45
N THR A 108 16.54 -11.81 1.53
CA THR A 108 16.42 -10.39 1.89
C THR A 108 17.80 -9.77 2.12
N LEU A 109 18.65 -10.42 2.90
CA LEU A 109 20.00 -9.93 3.16
C LEU A 109 20.86 -9.91 1.90
N SER A 110 20.72 -10.91 1.03
CA SER A 110 21.40 -10.93 -0.26
C SER A 110 20.97 -9.76 -1.15
N MET A 111 19.66 -9.48 -1.22
CA MET A 111 19.12 -8.34 -1.99
C MET A 111 19.62 -7.00 -1.45
N LEU A 112 19.62 -6.82 -0.13
CA LEU A 112 20.13 -5.61 0.52
C LEU A 112 21.66 -5.46 0.42
N SER A 113 22.39 -6.54 0.10
CA SER A 113 23.82 -6.49 -0.16
C SER A 113 24.18 -5.96 -1.55
N GLY A 114 23.21 -5.86 -2.47
CA GLY A 114 23.40 -5.28 -3.80
C GLY A 114 24.47 -6.03 -4.62
N GLU A 115 25.56 -5.33 -5.02
CA GLU A 115 26.66 -5.92 -5.78
C GLU A 115 27.45 -7.01 -5.02
N ALA A 116 27.37 -7.04 -3.70
CA ALA A 116 27.96 -8.09 -2.87
C ALA A 116 27.01 -9.27 -2.65
N GLY A 117 25.76 -9.18 -3.10
CA GLY A 117 24.76 -10.22 -3.01
C GLY A 117 24.75 -11.16 -4.22
N ASN A 118 23.83 -12.12 -4.22
CA ASN A 118 23.68 -13.07 -5.31
C ASN A 118 23.17 -12.43 -6.62
N GLN A 119 22.68 -11.18 -6.57
CA GLN A 119 22.08 -10.42 -7.68
C GLN A 119 23.06 -9.37 -8.28
N ALA A 120 24.37 -9.53 -8.08
CA ALA A 120 25.38 -8.59 -8.53
C ALA A 120 25.31 -8.26 -10.04
N GLU A 121 25.03 -9.28 -10.87
CA GLU A 121 24.89 -9.14 -12.32
C GLU A 121 23.67 -8.27 -12.69
N GLU A 122 22.55 -8.51 -12.04
CA GLU A 122 21.31 -7.75 -12.23
C GLU A 122 21.45 -6.30 -11.77
N VAL A 123 22.11 -6.07 -10.64
CA VAL A 123 22.44 -4.72 -10.14
C VAL A 123 23.31 -3.98 -11.15
N THR A 124 24.38 -4.63 -11.65
CA THR A 124 25.27 -4.05 -12.66
C THR A 124 24.51 -3.67 -13.93
N ARG A 125 23.62 -4.56 -14.41
CA ARG A 125 22.79 -4.33 -15.59
C ARG A 125 21.81 -3.17 -15.40
N LEU A 126 21.14 -3.09 -14.23
CA LEU A 126 20.23 -1.99 -13.91
C LEU A 126 20.97 -0.65 -13.88
N VAL A 127 22.11 -0.61 -13.23
CA VAL A 127 22.92 0.62 -13.09
C VAL A 127 23.48 1.07 -14.45
N ALA A 128 23.95 0.13 -15.29
CA ALA A 128 24.40 0.44 -16.65
C ALA A 128 23.25 1.02 -17.50
N TRP A 129 22.07 0.42 -17.44
CA TRP A 129 20.89 0.92 -18.13
C TRP A 129 20.50 2.33 -17.66
N LEU A 130 20.49 2.57 -16.34
CA LEU A 130 20.21 3.90 -15.78
C LEU A 130 21.24 4.94 -16.24
N ARG A 131 22.54 4.58 -16.27
CA ARG A 131 23.63 5.48 -16.64
C ARG A 131 23.68 5.76 -18.14
N ASP A 132 23.57 4.73 -18.97
CA ASP A 132 23.88 4.82 -20.41
C ASP A 132 22.66 5.22 -21.24
N GLU A 133 21.47 4.67 -20.88
CA GLU A 133 20.26 4.85 -21.66
C GLU A 133 19.32 5.89 -21.04
N ILE A 134 19.04 5.81 -19.75
CA ILE A 134 17.99 6.64 -19.10
C ILE A 134 18.53 8.00 -18.68
N ARG A 135 19.63 8.04 -17.95
CA ARG A 135 20.25 9.26 -17.39
C ARG A 135 19.25 10.07 -16.57
N PRO A 136 18.72 9.50 -15.47
CA PRO A 136 17.72 10.16 -14.66
C PRO A 136 18.28 11.34 -13.86
N ASP A 137 17.47 12.38 -13.69
CA ASP A 137 17.73 13.47 -12.76
C ASP A 137 17.40 13.06 -11.32
N ALA A 138 16.41 12.18 -11.15
CA ALA A 138 16.01 11.64 -9.86
C ALA A 138 15.57 10.17 -9.95
N ILE A 139 15.84 9.42 -8.88
CA ILE A 139 15.42 8.03 -8.71
C ILE A 139 14.62 7.93 -7.42
N LEU A 140 13.35 7.53 -7.54
CA LEU A 140 12.45 7.29 -6.42
C LEU A 140 12.41 5.79 -6.13
N PHE A 141 12.59 5.40 -4.87
CA PHE A 141 12.45 4.02 -4.41
C PHE A 141 11.11 3.87 -3.69
N THR A 142 10.27 2.95 -4.15
CA THR A 142 8.96 2.69 -3.56
C THR A 142 9.04 2.26 -2.08
N ASN A 143 10.17 1.65 -1.68
CA ASN A 143 10.49 1.26 -0.31
C ASN A 143 12.01 1.03 -0.19
N LEU A 144 12.49 0.87 1.04
CA LEU A 144 13.90 0.62 1.30
C LEU A 144 14.30 -0.87 1.22
N LEU A 145 13.35 -1.80 1.04
CA LEU A 145 13.66 -3.22 0.83
C LEU A 145 14.38 -3.45 -0.50
N ILE A 146 14.23 -2.53 -1.47
CA ILE A 146 14.93 -2.57 -2.76
C ILE A 146 16.19 -1.71 -2.79
N ALA A 147 16.61 -1.17 -1.64
CA ALA A 147 17.68 -0.19 -1.54
C ALA A 147 19.11 -0.75 -1.79
N GLY A 148 19.29 -2.06 -1.90
CA GLY A 148 20.61 -2.67 -2.14
C GLY A 148 21.37 -2.14 -3.36
N VAL A 149 20.66 -1.56 -4.32
CA VAL A 149 21.22 -0.95 -5.54
C VAL A 149 21.80 0.47 -5.31
N ILE A 150 21.45 1.11 -4.18
CA ILE A 150 21.81 2.52 -3.91
C ILE A 150 23.31 2.77 -3.97
N PRO A 151 24.21 1.97 -3.37
CA PRO A 151 25.64 2.23 -3.42
C PRO A 151 26.20 2.27 -4.84
N ALA A 152 25.75 1.34 -5.69
CA ALA A 152 26.17 1.27 -7.09
C ALA A 152 25.62 2.47 -7.89
N ILE A 153 24.37 2.85 -7.69
CA ILE A 153 23.75 4.02 -8.32
C ILE A 153 24.50 5.30 -7.87
N ARG A 154 24.76 5.45 -6.59
CA ARG A 154 25.45 6.64 -6.06
C ARG A 154 26.87 6.79 -6.65
N ARG A 155 27.58 5.69 -6.89
CA ARG A 155 28.89 5.68 -7.52
C ARG A 155 28.83 6.06 -9.00
N GLU A 156 27.91 5.50 -9.76
CA GLU A 156 27.84 5.65 -11.22
C GLU A 156 27.02 6.89 -11.68
N LEU A 157 26.08 7.36 -10.84
CA LEU A 157 25.19 8.49 -11.10
C LEU A 157 25.21 9.48 -9.92
N PRO A 158 26.36 10.07 -9.58
CA PRO A 158 26.49 10.89 -8.37
C PRO A 158 25.61 12.15 -8.37
N GLN A 159 25.16 12.61 -9.54
CA GLN A 159 24.29 13.79 -9.69
C GLN A 159 22.80 13.48 -9.56
N ALA A 160 22.39 12.21 -9.69
CA ALA A 160 21.00 11.84 -9.56
C ALA A 160 20.53 11.95 -8.10
N LYS A 161 19.39 12.60 -7.88
CA LYS A 161 18.75 12.64 -6.56
C LYS A 161 18.13 11.31 -6.22
N LEU A 162 18.45 10.76 -5.06
CA LEU A 162 17.90 9.50 -4.57
C LEU A 162 16.89 9.77 -3.47
N VAL A 163 15.66 9.36 -3.67
CA VAL A 163 14.57 9.56 -2.73
C VAL A 163 13.93 8.21 -2.41
N ALA A 164 13.87 7.86 -1.13
CA ALA A 164 13.14 6.67 -0.67
C ALA A 164 11.78 7.05 -0.11
N ILE A 165 10.78 6.21 -0.31
CA ILE A 165 9.43 6.39 0.24
C ILE A 165 9.20 5.28 1.27
N LEU A 166 8.96 5.62 2.53
CA LEU A 166 8.57 4.66 3.55
C LEU A 166 7.05 4.46 3.48
N GLN A 167 6.63 3.25 3.11
CA GLN A 167 5.21 2.99 2.87
C GLN A 167 4.75 1.55 3.20
N GLY A 168 5.27 0.98 4.31
CA GLY A 168 4.87 -0.33 4.82
C GLY A 168 5.97 -1.38 4.79
N ASP A 169 7.23 -0.97 4.90
CA ASP A 169 8.41 -1.84 4.97
C ASP A 169 8.38 -2.71 6.24
N ASP A 170 7.83 -2.18 7.32
CA ASP A 170 7.63 -2.84 8.62
C ASP A 170 6.81 -4.12 8.51
N ALA A 171 5.73 -4.09 7.72
CA ALA A 171 4.87 -5.26 7.52
C ALA A 171 5.64 -6.48 6.96
N PHE A 172 6.69 -6.25 6.17
CA PHE A 172 7.56 -7.30 5.68
C PHE A 172 8.62 -7.68 6.73
N LEU A 173 9.24 -6.69 7.36
CA LEU A 173 10.32 -6.90 8.34
C LEU A 173 9.83 -7.68 9.56
N ASP A 174 8.59 -7.46 9.99
CA ASP A 174 7.99 -8.17 11.15
C ASP A 174 7.82 -9.67 10.92
N HIS A 175 7.75 -10.12 9.66
CA HIS A 175 7.69 -11.53 9.31
C HIS A 175 9.08 -12.21 9.23
N LEU A 176 10.17 -11.43 9.28
CA LEU A 176 11.50 -12.02 9.27
C LEU A 176 11.86 -12.56 10.67
N PRO A 177 12.39 -13.79 10.76
CA PRO A 177 12.87 -14.32 12.03
C PRO A 177 14.19 -13.63 12.44
N SER A 178 14.47 -13.60 13.75
CA SER A 178 15.79 -13.24 14.27
C SER A 178 16.84 -14.30 13.84
N PRO A 179 18.07 -13.90 13.48
CA PRO A 179 18.64 -12.54 13.49
C PRO A 179 18.50 -11.79 12.14
N TYR A 180 17.69 -12.29 11.22
CA TYR A 180 17.56 -11.70 9.88
C TYR A 180 16.92 -10.33 9.92
N ARG A 181 15.90 -10.15 10.78
CA ARG A 181 15.20 -8.87 10.94
C ARG A 181 16.16 -7.76 11.34
N GLU A 182 16.89 -7.96 12.43
CA GLU A 182 17.82 -6.96 12.97
C GLU A 182 18.92 -6.60 11.97
N ARG A 183 19.42 -7.61 11.26
CA ARG A 183 20.43 -7.42 10.22
C ARG A 183 19.87 -6.66 9.02
N ALA A 184 18.64 -6.96 8.60
CA ALA A 184 17.96 -6.27 7.51
C ALA A 184 17.68 -4.80 7.90
N GLU A 185 17.15 -4.55 9.10
CA GLU A 185 16.90 -3.21 9.62
C GLU A 185 18.17 -2.35 9.67
N GLY A 186 19.26 -2.90 10.23
CA GLY A 186 20.54 -2.22 10.24
C GLY A 186 21.06 -1.87 8.85
N ARG A 187 20.94 -2.84 7.90
CA ARG A 187 21.39 -2.61 6.51
C ARG A 187 20.50 -1.61 5.78
N ILE A 188 19.19 -1.67 5.96
CA ILE A 188 18.25 -0.69 5.40
C ILE A 188 18.55 0.71 5.93
N GLY A 189 18.83 0.85 7.22
CA GLY A 189 19.24 2.12 7.81
C GLY A 189 20.53 2.70 7.18
N GLU A 190 21.57 1.86 6.96
CA GLU A 190 22.80 2.26 6.27
C GLU A 190 22.52 2.75 4.84
N LEU A 191 21.65 2.03 4.10
CA LEU A 191 21.29 2.38 2.73
C LEU A 191 20.41 3.63 2.67
N GLY A 192 19.46 3.77 3.58
CA GLY A 192 18.58 4.93 3.69
C GLY A 192 19.34 6.23 3.99
N ARG A 193 20.43 6.16 4.76
CA ARG A 193 21.31 7.32 4.99
C ARG A 193 21.98 7.84 3.73
N GLN A 194 22.07 7.07 2.66
CA GLN A 194 22.62 7.48 1.37
C GLN A 194 21.57 8.16 0.47
N CYS A 195 20.29 8.15 0.81
CA CYS A 195 19.24 8.89 0.10
C CYS A 195 19.35 10.38 0.40
N ASP A 196 18.99 11.23 -0.55
CA ASP A 196 18.96 12.69 -0.37
C ASP A 196 17.73 13.12 0.44
N ALA A 197 16.63 12.38 0.33
CA ALA A 197 15.42 12.57 1.11
C ALA A 197 14.72 11.25 1.39
N ILE A 198 13.95 11.22 2.49
CA ILE A 198 13.07 10.12 2.84
C ILE A 198 11.65 10.67 2.93
N VAL A 199 10.78 10.22 2.04
CA VAL A 199 9.38 10.64 1.96
C VAL A 199 8.52 9.73 2.82
N VAL A 200 7.59 10.35 3.56
CA VAL A 200 6.59 9.67 4.38
C VAL A 200 5.22 10.24 4.11
N ASN A 201 4.17 9.41 4.20
CA ASN A 201 2.80 9.85 4.05
C ASN A 201 2.15 10.26 5.38
N SER A 202 2.77 9.92 6.50
CA SER A 202 2.44 10.27 7.87
C SER A 202 3.73 10.54 8.63
N ILE A 203 3.79 11.62 9.40
CA ILE A 203 4.96 11.93 10.25
C ILE A 203 5.07 10.90 11.36
N ARG A 204 3.97 10.57 12.01
CA ARG A 204 3.93 9.59 13.11
C ARG A 204 4.51 8.23 12.68
N TYR A 205 4.05 7.71 11.53
CA TYR A 205 4.61 6.48 10.97
C TYR A 205 6.08 6.65 10.58
N GLY A 206 6.43 7.78 9.97
CA GLY A 206 7.81 8.08 9.57
C GLY A 206 8.78 8.14 10.75
N GLU A 207 8.41 8.78 11.85
CA GLU A 207 9.23 8.86 13.07
C GLU A 207 9.42 7.48 13.72
N SER A 208 8.36 6.66 13.77
CA SER A 208 8.45 5.27 14.24
C SER A 208 9.44 4.46 13.40
N MET A 209 9.33 4.55 12.07
CA MET A 209 10.24 3.86 11.16
C MET A 209 11.67 4.42 11.20
N ALA A 210 11.83 5.74 11.31
CA ALA A 210 13.14 6.36 11.45
C ALA A 210 13.87 5.87 12.71
N SER A 211 13.16 5.82 13.85
CA SER A 211 13.68 5.26 15.11
C SER A 211 14.09 3.79 14.93
N ARG A 212 13.23 2.97 14.32
CA ARG A 212 13.48 1.54 14.09
C ARG A 212 14.69 1.28 13.20
N LEU A 213 14.87 2.09 12.14
CA LEU A 213 15.93 1.92 11.14
C LEU A 213 17.19 2.75 11.43
N GLY A 214 17.23 3.50 12.53
CA GLY A 214 18.34 4.39 12.85
C GLY A 214 18.56 5.49 11.82
N LEU A 215 17.46 6.04 11.27
CA LEU A 215 17.47 7.16 10.34
C LEU A 215 17.27 8.48 11.10
N ASP A 216 17.79 9.57 10.53
CA ASP A 216 17.58 10.91 11.08
C ASP A 216 16.17 11.42 10.72
N ALA A 217 15.33 11.61 11.74
CA ALA A 217 13.98 12.12 11.57
C ALA A 217 13.93 13.53 10.92
N ALA A 218 14.99 14.35 11.06
CA ALA A 218 15.09 15.66 10.40
C ALA A 218 15.14 15.55 8.86
N ARG A 219 15.49 14.39 8.33
CA ARG A 219 15.53 14.12 6.88
C ARG A 219 14.19 13.66 6.30
N LEU A 220 13.20 13.40 7.15
CA LEU A 220 11.87 13.02 6.70
C LEU A 220 11.19 14.20 6.00
N LYS A 221 10.54 13.91 4.87
CA LYS A 221 9.73 14.85 4.10
C LYS A 221 8.31 14.34 4.04
N LEU A 222 7.39 15.06 4.70
CA LEU A 222 5.98 14.73 4.63
C LEU A 222 5.43 15.08 3.25
N LEU A 223 4.99 14.09 2.52
CA LEU A 223 4.13 14.22 1.36
C LEU A 223 2.82 13.47 1.67
N PRO A 224 1.78 14.17 2.12
CA PRO A 224 0.54 13.54 2.56
C PRO A 224 -0.03 12.60 1.48
N LEU A 225 -0.55 11.45 1.91
CA LEU A 225 -1.17 10.49 0.99
C LEU A 225 -2.24 11.15 0.14
N THR A 226 -2.26 10.80 -1.13
CA THR A 226 -3.24 11.26 -2.13
C THR A 226 -3.82 10.09 -2.92
N ILE A 227 -4.92 10.35 -3.60
CA ILE A 227 -5.58 9.40 -4.50
C ILE A 227 -5.88 10.06 -5.86
N ASP A 228 -6.13 9.24 -6.88
CA ASP A 228 -6.79 9.75 -8.08
C ASP A 228 -8.24 10.10 -7.74
N THR A 229 -8.56 11.40 -7.77
CA THR A 229 -9.91 11.89 -7.45
C THR A 229 -10.84 11.87 -8.66
N ALA A 230 -10.34 11.61 -9.87
CA ALA A 230 -11.15 11.63 -11.10
C ALA A 230 -12.36 10.66 -11.05
N PRO A 231 -12.22 9.42 -10.55
CA PRO A 231 -13.36 8.50 -10.46
C PRO A 231 -14.50 8.97 -9.52
N PHE A 232 -14.18 9.90 -8.61
CA PHE A 232 -15.14 10.42 -7.60
C PHE A 232 -15.77 11.77 -7.98
N ARG A 233 -15.42 12.38 -9.12
CA ARG A 233 -15.95 13.70 -9.52
C ARG A 233 -17.45 13.68 -9.70
N ASP A 234 -17.95 12.72 -10.49
CA ASP A 234 -19.37 12.56 -10.81
C ASP A 234 -20.05 11.52 -9.86
N PHE A 235 -19.33 11.09 -8.84
CA PHE A 235 -19.84 10.12 -7.88
C PHE A 235 -20.85 10.78 -6.95
N VAL A 236 -22.07 10.21 -6.90
CA VAL A 236 -23.14 10.68 -6.02
C VAL A 236 -23.12 9.86 -4.74
N PRO A 237 -22.71 10.45 -3.59
CA PRO A 237 -22.74 9.77 -2.30
C PRO A 237 -24.15 9.26 -1.95
N LYS A 238 -24.25 8.12 -1.27
CA LYS A 238 -25.53 7.55 -0.79
C LYS A 238 -26.31 8.58 0.04
N SER A 239 -25.62 9.35 0.86
CA SER A 239 -26.19 10.40 1.71
C SER A 239 -26.88 11.54 0.94
N GLN A 240 -26.64 11.66 -0.37
CA GLN A 240 -27.22 12.67 -1.27
C GLN A 240 -28.30 12.10 -2.19
N ARG A 241 -28.54 10.78 -2.15
CA ARG A 241 -29.60 10.14 -2.94
C ARG A 241 -30.94 10.28 -2.21
N ASP A 242 -32.00 10.49 -2.97
CA ASP A 242 -33.37 10.48 -2.46
C ASP A 242 -33.88 9.01 -2.38
N VAL A 243 -33.37 8.27 -1.40
CA VAL A 243 -33.74 6.89 -1.16
C VAL A 243 -34.37 6.74 0.24
N ARG A 244 -35.30 5.80 0.36
CA ARG A 244 -35.88 5.46 1.67
C ARG A 244 -34.79 5.04 2.64
N PRO A 245 -34.98 5.23 3.96
CA PRO A 245 -34.03 4.75 4.96
C PRO A 245 -33.90 3.23 4.83
N GLU A 246 -32.80 2.81 4.24
CA GLU A 246 -32.40 1.39 4.22
C GLU A 246 -31.54 1.08 5.45
N ALA A 247 -31.29 -0.21 5.67
CA ALA A 247 -30.37 -0.68 6.67
C ALA A 247 -28.98 0.02 6.53
N VAL A 248 -28.40 0.43 7.66
CA VAL A 248 -27.05 1.02 7.68
C VAL A 248 -26.05 -0.03 7.24
N ARG A 249 -25.23 0.30 6.22
CA ARG A 249 -24.18 -0.57 5.70
C ARG A 249 -22.81 -0.09 6.15
N ILE A 250 -22.08 -0.98 6.82
CA ILE A 250 -20.68 -0.79 7.19
C ILE A 250 -19.83 -1.47 6.14
N GLY A 251 -18.79 -0.79 5.66
CA GLY A 251 -17.87 -1.32 4.67
C GLY A 251 -16.46 -1.55 5.21
N TYR A 252 -15.79 -2.53 4.61
CA TYR A 252 -14.35 -2.77 4.77
C TYR A 252 -13.74 -3.05 3.41
N PHE A 253 -12.62 -2.41 3.10
CA PHE A 253 -11.86 -2.68 1.88
C PHE A 253 -10.36 -2.68 2.14
N ALA A 254 -9.78 -3.86 2.28
CA ALA A 254 -8.34 -4.09 2.41
C ALA A 254 -8.00 -5.53 2.02
N ARG A 255 -6.71 -5.88 1.91
CA ARG A 255 -6.31 -7.29 1.81
C ARG A 255 -6.95 -8.09 2.95
N ILE A 256 -7.44 -9.27 2.63
CA ILE A 256 -7.94 -10.19 3.65
C ILE A 256 -6.75 -10.87 4.30
N ALA A 257 -6.31 -10.30 5.41
CA ALA A 257 -5.15 -10.75 6.17
C ALA A 257 -5.27 -10.29 7.63
N PRO A 258 -4.72 -11.04 8.60
CA PRO A 258 -4.85 -10.73 10.03
C PRO A 258 -4.43 -9.31 10.39
N GLU A 259 -3.32 -8.83 9.82
CA GLU A 259 -2.78 -7.50 10.09
C GLU A 259 -3.72 -6.36 9.65
N LYS A 260 -4.69 -6.61 8.76
CA LYS A 260 -5.70 -5.63 8.33
C LYS A 260 -6.97 -5.62 9.20
N GLY A 261 -7.03 -6.48 10.21
CA GLY A 261 -7.98 -6.39 11.31
C GLY A 261 -9.43 -6.71 10.97
N LEU A 262 -9.72 -7.52 9.92
CA LEU A 262 -11.09 -7.94 9.63
C LEU A 262 -11.72 -8.64 10.82
N HIS A 263 -10.97 -9.41 11.61
CA HIS A 263 -11.44 -10.06 12.83
C HIS A 263 -11.94 -9.05 13.88
N ASN A 264 -11.24 -7.93 14.08
CA ASN A 264 -11.66 -6.86 14.99
C ASN A 264 -12.98 -6.24 14.53
N LEU A 265 -13.15 -6.04 13.21
CA LEU A 265 -14.40 -5.51 12.67
C LEU A 265 -15.56 -6.48 12.83
N ILE A 266 -15.33 -7.77 12.62
CA ILE A 266 -16.37 -8.80 12.77
C ILE A 266 -16.77 -8.93 14.24
N ASP A 267 -15.83 -8.95 15.17
CA ASP A 267 -16.13 -9.00 16.61
C ASP A 267 -16.89 -7.73 17.04
N ALA A 268 -16.50 -6.54 16.56
CA ALA A 268 -17.25 -5.30 16.78
C ALA A 268 -18.65 -5.30 16.12
N PHE A 269 -18.80 -5.88 14.94
CA PHE A 269 -20.08 -6.00 14.25
C PHE A 269 -21.04 -6.93 15.00
N ILE A 270 -20.56 -8.04 15.54
CA ILE A 270 -21.36 -8.96 16.37
C ILE A 270 -21.86 -8.24 17.63
N ASP A 271 -20.99 -7.51 18.35
CA ASP A 271 -21.39 -6.68 19.49
C ASP A 271 -22.42 -5.63 19.08
N LEU A 272 -22.15 -4.88 18.02
CA LEU A 272 -23.03 -3.83 17.50
C LEU A 272 -24.43 -4.35 17.19
N CYS A 273 -24.53 -5.52 16.56
CA CYS A 273 -25.81 -6.12 16.18
C CYS A 273 -26.68 -6.54 17.36
N GLY A 274 -26.09 -6.72 18.55
CA GLY A 274 -26.79 -6.97 19.80
C GLY A 274 -27.35 -5.70 20.48
N ARG A 275 -27.02 -4.50 19.95
CA ARG A 275 -27.41 -3.22 20.57
C ARG A 275 -28.74 -2.69 20.03
N PRO A 276 -29.52 -1.96 20.85
CA PRO A 276 -30.84 -1.46 20.43
C PRO A 276 -30.76 -0.54 19.20
N GLY A 277 -31.59 -0.82 18.19
CA GLY A 277 -31.64 -0.06 16.94
C GLY A 277 -30.56 -0.34 15.96
N CYS A 278 -29.89 -1.51 16.09
CA CYS A 278 -28.90 -2.03 15.17
C CYS A 278 -29.32 -3.39 14.55
N GLU A 279 -30.60 -3.76 14.66
CA GLU A 279 -31.13 -5.05 14.24
C GLU A 279 -30.99 -5.28 12.72
N ASP A 280 -30.96 -4.20 11.91
CA ASP A 280 -30.87 -4.26 10.45
C ASP A 280 -29.49 -3.85 9.89
N VAL A 281 -28.49 -3.55 10.74
CA VAL A 281 -27.16 -3.16 10.27
C VAL A 281 -26.51 -4.29 9.47
N ARG A 282 -25.85 -3.95 8.35
CA ARG A 282 -25.18 -4.89 7.45
C ARG A 282 -23.70 -4.61 7.34
N LEU A 283 -22.91 -5.63 7.03
CA LEU A 283 -21.47 -5.55 6.82
C LEU A 283 -21.12 -6.05 5.42
N ASP A 284 -20.55 -5.19 4.58
CA ASP A 284 -19.99 -5.55 3.29
C ASP A 284 -18.47 -5.44 3.36
N PHE A 285 -17.74 -6.51 3.07
CA PHE A 285 -16.30 -6.49 3.09
C PHE A 285 -15.70 -7.09 1.83
N ALA A 286 -14.61 -6.47 1.35
CA ALA A 286 -13.96 -6.84 0.10
C ALA A 286 -12.45 -6.67 0.20
N GLY A 287 -11.72 -7.35 -0.68
CA GLY A 287 -10.29 -7.21 -0.85
C GLY A 287 -9.64 -8.51 -1.33
N TRP A 288 -8.40 -8.37 -1.78
CA TRP A 288 -7.66 -9.51 -2.26
C TRP A 288 -7.40 -10.54 -1.16
N LEU A 289 -7.68 -11.79 -1.48
CA LEU A 289 -7.45 -12.95 -0.61
C LEU A 289 -6.30 -13.79 -1.15
N GLY A 290 -5.20 -13.86 -0.41
CA GLY A 290 -4.12 -14.80 -0.67
C GLY A 290 -4.48 -16.22 -0.22
N GLU A 291 -3.92 -17.22 -0.90
CA GLU A 291 -4.17 -18.64 -0.58
C GLU A 291 -3.88 -18.96 0.89
N GLN A 292 -2.80 -18.38 1.43
CA GLN A 292 -2.38 -18.54 2.83
C GLN A 292 -3.40 -18.00 3.85
N ASN A 293 -4.30 -17.11 3.43
CA ASN A 293 -5.29 -16.46 4.31
C ASN A 293 -6.71 -17.02 4.13
N ARG A 294 -6.90 -18.10 3.35
CA ARG A 294 -8.23 -18.72 3.18
C ARG A 294 -8.80 -19.20 4.51
N GLY A 295 -8.01 -19.90 5.31
CA GLY A 295 -8.45 -20.37 6.63
C GLY A 295 -8.82 -19.23 7.57
N TYR A 296 -8.09 -18.10 7.50
CA TYR A 296 -8.45 -16.90 8.26
C TYR A 296 -9.83 -16.35 7.85
N LEU A 297 -10.11 -16.24 6.54
CA LEU A 297 -11.43 -15.80 6.07
C LEU A 297 -12.54 -16.77 6.49
N GLU A 298 -12.33 -18.08 6.34
CA GLU A 298 -13.28 -19.12 6.71
C GLU A 298 -13.61 -19.07 8.22
N GLU A 299 -12.61 -18.82 9.06
CA GLU A 299 -12.81 -18.60 10.49
C GLU A 299 -13.72 -17.40 10.76
N GLN A 300 -13.49 -16.26 10.07
CA GLN A 300 -14.29 -15.06 10.25
C GLN A 300 -15.74 -15.26 9.78
N LEU A 301 -15.95 -15.92 8.65
CA LEU A 301 -17.30 -16.28 8.17
C LEU A 301 -18.01 -17.22 9.16
N SER A 302 -17.28 -18.20 9.71
CA SER A 302 -17.84 -19.12 10.71
C SER A 302 -18.22 -18.42 12.03
N LYS A 303 -17.52 -17.33 12.43
CA LYS A 303 -17.95 -16.50 13.56
C LYS A 303 -19.29 -15.84 13.31
N LEU A 304 -19.49 -15.27 12.11
CA LEU A 304 -20.75 -14.62 11.70
C LEU A 304 -21.90 -15.62 11.67
N GLU A 305 -21.71 -16.81 11.12
CA GLU A 305 -22.71 -17.88 11.09
C GLU A 305 -23.11 -18.31 12.51
N ARG A 306 -22.15 -18.54 13.40
CA ARG A 306 -22.42 -18.90 14.80
C ARG A 306 -23.17 -17.81 15.57
N ALA A 307 -22.97 -16.55 15.19
CA ALA A 307 -23.70 -15.42 15.76
C ALA A 307 -25.10 -15.21 15.13
N GLY A 308 -25.48 -16.02 14.12
CA GLY A 308 -26.74 -15.85 13.38
C GLY A 308 -26.76 -14.61 12.48
N LEU A 309 -25.59 -14.15 12.04
CA LEU A 309 -25.42 -12.93 11.24
C LEU A 309 -24.93 -13.18 9.80
N GLY A 310 -24.90 -14.45 9.37
CA GLY A 310 -24.42 -14.83 8.02
C GLY A 310 -25.14 -14.07 6.90
N ASP A 311 -26.46 -13.91 6.99
CA ASP A 311 -27.27 -13.19 6.00
C ASP A 311 -27.10 -11.65 6.06
N ARG A 312 -26.42 -11.15 7.07
CA ARG A 312 -26.21 -9.70 7.29
C ARG A 312 -24.79 -9.25 6.96
N ALA A 313 -23.90 -10.18 6.60
CA ALA A 313 -22.52 -9.89 6.24
C ALA A 313 -22.16 -10.58 4.91
N ALA A 314 -21.47 -9.87 4.01
CA ALA A 314 -21.10 -10.40 2.71
C ALA A 314 -19.63 -10.14 2.36
N TYR A 315 -18.90 -11.21 1.96
CA TYR A 315 -17.61 -11.08 1.30
C TYR A 315 -17.80 -10.90 -0.20
N LEU A 316 -17.42 -9.73 -0.72
CA LEU A 316 -17.63 -9.35 -2.11
C LEU A 316 -16.43 -9.69 -3.04
N GLY A 317 -15.49 -10.50 -2.56
CA GLY A 317 -14.30 -10.86 -3.31
C GLY A 317 -13.30 -9.72 -3.46
N SER A 318 -12.60 -9.70 -4.60
CA SER A 318 -11.60 -8.68 -4.93
C SER A 318 -12.08 -7.86 -6.14
N PRO A 319 -12.93 -6.85 -5.94
CA PRO A 319 -13.49 -6.07 -7.03
C PRO A 319 -12.43 -5.22 -7.72
N ASP A 320 -12.64 -4.94 -9.02
CA ASP A 320 -11.94 -3.91 -9.75
C ASP A 320 -12.39 -2.51 -9.32
N LEU A 321 -11.86 -1.46 -9.95
CA LEU A 321 -12.21 -0.07 -9.62
C LEU A 321 -13.72 0.19 -9.74
N ARG A 322 -14.39 -0.36 -10.76
CA ARG A 322 -15.83 -0.18 -10.95
C ARG A 322 -16.63 -0.85 -9.83
N GLY A 323 -16.28 -2.07 -9.48
CA GLY A 323 -16.90 -2.81 -8.37
C GLY A 323 -16.64 -2.15 -7.01
N LYS A 324 -15.42 -1.60 -6.80
CA LYS A 324 -15.08 -0.84 -5.60
C LYS A 324 -15.93 0.44 -5.48
N LEU A 325 -16.07 1.21 -6.56
CA LEU A 325 -16.93 2.40 -6.56
C LEU A 325 -18.39 2.05 -6.31
N ALA A 326 -18.89 0.97 -6.90
CA ALA A 326 -20.26 0.49 -6.66
C ALA A 326 -20.46 0.12 -5.18
N MET A 327 -19.50 -0.62 -4.59
CA MET A 327 -19.53 -0.94 -3.15
C MET A 327 -19.53 0.32 -2.29
N LEU A 328 -18.57 1.23 -2.49
CA LEU A 328 -18.47 2.48 -1.72
C LEU A 328 -19.74 3.32 -1.83
N GLY A 329 -20.44 3.25 -2.97
CA GLY A 329 -21.69 3.96 -3.20
C GLY A 329 -22.87 3.45 -2.36
N GLU A 330 -22.79 2.26 -1.81
CA GLU A 330 -23.84 1.67 -0.96
C GLU A 330 -23.54 1.78 0.53
N LEU A 331 -22.33 2.23 0.90
CA LEU A 331 -21.93 2.30 2.30
C LEU A 331 -22.45 3.55 3.01
N ASP A 332 -22.67 3.41 4.30
CA ASP A 332 -22.97 4.48 5.25
C ASP A 332 -21.81 4.78 6.18
N LEU A 333 -20.98 3.77 6.47
CA LEU A 333 -19.80 3.84 7.34
C LEU A 333 -18.69 2.97 6.74
N PHE A 334 -17.46 3.30 7.06
CA PHE A 334 -16.30 2.52 6.63
C PHE A 334 -15.31 2.32 7.78
N SER A 335 -14.73 1.12 7.87
CA SER A 335 -13.70 0.84 8.85
C SER A 335 -12.67 -0.17 8.33
N VAL A 336 -11.41 0.07 8.65
CA VAL A 336 -10.31 -0.90 8.52
C VAL A 336 -9.53 -0.87 9.85
N PRO A 337 -9.97 -1.67 10.85
CA PRO A 337 -9.37 -1.65 12.18
C PRO A 337 -8.09 -2.49 12.22
N THR A 338 -7.07 -2.02 11.53
CA THR A 338 -5.77 -2.67 11.38
C THR A 338 -5.10 -2.96 12.73
N SER A 339 -4.46 -4.12 12.83
CA SER A 339 -3.71 -4.54 14.02
C SER A 339 -2.24 -4.09 13.99
N HIS A 340 -1.74 -3.59 12.85
CA HIS A 340 -0.38 -3.07 12.68
C HIS A 340 -0.38 -1.54 12.50
N GLU A 341 0.80 -0.91 12.54
CA GLU A 341 0.96 0.50 12.24
C GLU A 341 0.65 0.76 10.75
N GLU A 342 -0.53 1.31 10.45
CA GLU A 342 -0.91 1.59 9.06
C GLU A 342 -0.09 2.76 8.50
N PRO A 343 0.68 2.55 7.43
CA PRO A 343 1.55 3.61 6.90
C PRO A 343 0.80 4.69 6.12
N LYS A 344 -0.40 4.41 5.62
CA LYS A 344 -1.07 5.26 4.60
C LYS A 344 -2.57 5.43 4.79
N GLY A 345 -3.37 4.39 4.62
CA GLY A 345 -4.84 4.46 4.65
C GLY A 345 -5.47 4.80 3.28
N LEU A 346 -5.00 4.19 2.19
CA LEU A 346 -5.50 4.46 0.83
C LEU A 346 -7.02 4.27 0.71
N SER A 347 -7.54 3.13 1.18
CA SER A 347 -8.99 2.83 1.14
C SER A 347 -9.82 3.77 2.02
N VAL A 348 -9.22 4.34 3.06
CA VAL A 348 -9.85 5.36 3.90
C VAL A 348 -10.07 6.65 3.12
N LEU A 349 -9.07 7.12 2.36
CA LEU A 349 -9.23 8.28 1.48
C LEU A 349 -10.26 8.02 0.38
N GLU A 350 -10.32 6.81 -0.18
CA GLU A 350 -11.31 6.42 -1.17
C GLU A 350 -12.74 6.43 -0.58
N ALA A 351 -12.92 5.91 0.64
CA ALA A 351 -14.20 5.97 1.34
C ALA A 351 -14.64 7.42 1.62
N LEU A 352 -13.72 8.27 2.09
CA LEU A 352 -13.98 9.69 2.29
C LEU A 352 -14.29 10.41 0.98
N ALA A 353 -13.59 10.11 -0.13
CA ALA A 353 -13.90 10.65 -1.46
C ALA A 353 -15.30 10.26 -1.93
N ALA A 354 -15.77 9.06 -1.56
CA ALA A 354 -17.15 8.63 -1.79
C ALA A 354 -18.18 9.27 -0.83
N GLY A 355 -17.75 10.10 0.14
CA GLY A 355 -18.62 10.73 1.14
C GLY A 355 -19.02 9.79 2.27
N VAL A 356 -18.29 8.69 2.47
CA VAL A 356 -18.51 7.70 3.53
C VAL A 356 -17.61 8.05 4.71
N PRO A 357 -18.16 8.40 5.89
CA PRO A 357 -17.37 8.66 7.08
C PRO A 357 -16.74 7.40 7.63
N VAL A 358 -15.64 7.56 8.36
CA VAL A 358 -14.84 6.44 8.85
C VAL A 358 -14.81 6.32 10.37
N VAL A 359 -14.66 5.10 10.87
CA VAL A 359 -14.35 4.81 12.28
C VAL A 359 -13.10 3.95 12.30
N LEU A 360 -12.01 4.48 12.85
CA LEU A 360 -10.67 3.89 12.72
C LEU A 360 -9.95 3.82 14.07
N PRO A 361 -9.07 2.83 14.27
CA PRO A 361 -8.21 2.79 15.45
C PRO A 361 -7.19 3.96 15.43
N ALA A 362 -6.86 4.50 16.61
CA ALA A 362 -5.85 5.54 16.75
C ALA A 362 -4.42 4.98 16.56
N LYS A 363 -4.10 4.44 15.37
CA LYS A 363 -2.88 3.69 15.06
C LYS A 363 -2.27 4.11 13.73
N GLY A 364 -0.94 4.16 13.65
CA GLY A 364 -0.21 4.53 12.43
C GLY A 364 -0.61 5.92 11.89
N ALA A 365 -0.90 6.00 10.60
CA ALA A 365 -1.29 7.23 9.91
C ALA A 365 -2.75 7.67 10.15
N PHE A 366 -3.58 6.83 10.75
CA PHE A 366 -5.01 7.13 10.89
C PHE A 366 -5.34 8.36 11.75
N PRO A 367 -4.64 8.63 12.89
CA PRO A 367 -4.86 9.86 13.63
C PRO A 367 -4.67 11.11 12.78
N GLU A 368 -3.52 11.24 12.10
CA GLU A 368 -3.24 12.39 11.22
C GLU A 368 -4.25 12.50 10.07
N LEU A 369 -4.70 11.36 9.55
CA LEU A 369 -5.64 11.30 8.44
C LEU A 369 -7.05 11.79 8.90
N VAL A 370 -7.55 11.30 10.03
CA VAL A 370 -8.86 11.68 10.57
C VAL A 370 -8.84 13.14 11.03
N GLU A 371 -7.79 13.57 11.73
CA GLU A 371 -7.63 14.95 12.19
C GLU A 371 -7.57 15.93 11.02
N SER A 372 -6.80 15.63 9.96
CA SER A 372 -6.68 16.53 8.81
C SER A 372 -7.94 16.59 7.96
N THR A 373 -8.67 15.48 7.82
CA THR A 373 -9.85 15.41 6.95
C THR A 373 -11.15 15.79 7.65
N GLY A 374 -11.21 15.62 8.98
CA GLY A 374 -12.44 15.79 9.75
C GLY A 374 -13.54 14.79 9.39
N GLY A 375 -13.21 13.71 8.67
CA GLY A 375 -14.18 12.80 8.06
C GLY A 375 -14.54 11.56 8.89
N GLY A 376 -14.20 11.49 10.17
CA GLY A 376 -14.44 10.28 10.95
C GLY A 376 -14.22 10.38 12.45
N LEU A 377 -14.20 9.25 13.09
CA LEU A 377 -13.91 9.08 14.51
C LEU A 377 -12.70 8.17 14.70
N LEU A 378 -11.93 8.44 15.74
CA LEU A 378 -10.87 7.56 16.24
C LEU A 378 -11.38 6.80 17.47
N VAL A 379 -10.96 5.55 17.58
CA VAL A 379 -11.24 4.66 18.71
C VAL A 379 -9.94 4.05 19.24
N ASP A 380 -9.98 3.48 20.43
CA ASP A 380 -8.84 2.79 20.99
C ASP A 380 -8.45 1.60 20.09
N PRO A 381 -7.15 1.43 19.80
CA PRO A 381 -6.66 0.36 18.94
C PRO A 381 -6.79 -1.03 19.60
N ASP A 382 -6.95 -2.05 18.77
CA ASP A 382 -7.02 -3.46 19.19
C ASP A 382 -8.15 -3.75 20.22
N ASP A 383 -9.19 -2.88 20.25
CA ASP A 383 -10.38 -3.01 21.09
C ASP A 383 -11.67 -3.07 20.25
N PRO A 384 -12.23 -4.28 19.99
CA PRO A 384 -13.49 -4.42 19.25
C PRO A 384 -14.70 -3.75 19.92
N HIS A 385 -14.72 -3.60 21.26
CA HIS A 385 -15.80 -2.90 21.97
C HIS A 385 -15.74 -1.39 21.71
N ALA A 386 -14.55 -0.79 21.81
CA ALA A 386 -14.35 0.62 21.47
C ALA A 386 -14.73 0.90 20.01
N LEU A 387 -14.41 -0.04 19.09
CA LEU A 387 -14.83 0.05 17.69
C LEU A 387 -16.35 -0.04 17.56
N ALA A 388 -17.00 -0.99 18.26
CA ALA A 388 -18.46 -1.12 18.28
C ALA A 388 -19.14 0.15 18.83
N ASP A 389 -18.57 0.78 19.87
CA ASP A 389 -19.07 2.06 20.42
C ASP A 389 -18.98 3.20 19.38
N GLY A 390 -17.85 3.33 18.70
CA GLY A 390 -17.66 4.31 17.65
C GLY A 390 -18.63 4.12 16.48
N LEU A 391 -18.83 2.87 16.05
CA LEU A 391 -19.81 2.51 15.01
C LEU A 391 -21.23 2.78 15.49
N TYR A 392 -21.61 2.35 16.69
CA TYR A 392 -22.93 2.56 17.28
C TYR A 392 -23.30 4.04 17.33
N ARG A 393 -22.38 4.89 17.77
CA ARG A 393 -22.57 6.34 17.80
C ARG A 393 -23.00 6.88 16.45
N LEU A 394 -22.34 6.48 15.37
CA LEU A 394 -22.67 6.96 14.02
C LEU A 394 -23.86 6.22 13.37
N VAL A 395 -24.15 4.98 13.76
CA VAL A 395 -25.38 4.29 13.35
C VAL A 395 -26.60 5.03 13.89
N ARG A 396 -26.55 5.47 15.16
CA ARG A 396 -27.66 6.15 15.86
C ARG A 396 -27.78 7.64 15.56
N ASP A 397 -26.76 8.26 14.94
CA ASP A 397 -26.74 9.66 14.60
C ASP A 397 -26.53 9.88 13.09
N PRO A 398 -27.62 9.81 12.27
CA PRO A 398 -27.55 10.02 10.83
C PRO A 398 -27.07 11.44 10.44
N GLU A 399 -27.29 12.44 11.28
CA GLU A 399 -26.89 13.82 11.01
C GLU A 399 -25.35 13.94 11.10
N SER A 400 -24.74 13.49 12.19
CA SER A 400 -23.29 13.45 12.34
C SER A 400 -22.65 12.59 11.25
N ARG A 401 -23.24 11.43 10.91
CA ARG A 401 -22.76 10.57 9.83
C ARG A 401 -22.69 11.31 8.49
N ARG A 402 -23.76 12.00 8.08
CA ARG A 402 -23.79 12.80 6.85
C ARG A 402 -22.83 13.98 6.91
N ARG A 403 -22.75 14.66 8.04
CA ARG A 403 -21.84 15.81 8.24
C ARG A 403 -20.37 15.39 8.10
N LEU A 404 -19.95 14.31 8.78
CA LEU A 404 -18.58 13.80 8.70
C LEU A 404 -18.22 13.33 7.28
N GLY A 405 -19.12 12.61 6.62
CA GLY A 405 -18.92 12.16 5.24
C GLY A 405 -18.76 13.34 4.27
N ARG A 406 -19.56 14.39 4.41
CA ARG A 406 -19.45 15.61 3.60
C ARG A 406 -18.11 16.34 3.83
N ILE A 407 -17.72 16.55 5.08
CA ILE A 407 -16.46 17.23 5.44
C ILE A 407 -15.27 16.44 4.89
N GLY A 408 -15.24 15.11 5.12
CA GLY A 408 -14.19 14.25 4.62
C GLY A 408 -14.07 14.29 3.10
N ARG A 409 -15.21 14.19 2.37
CA ARG A 409 -15.23 14.28 0.91
C ARG A 409 -14.69 15.61 0.41
N GLU A 410 -15.17 16.72 0.97
CA GLU A 410 -14.72 18.06 0.57
C GLU A 410 -13.20 18.19 0.72
N HIS A 411 -12.66 17.75 1.85
CA HIS A 411 -11.21 17.80 2.09
C HIS A 411 -10.45 16.93 1.08
N VAL A 412 -10.88 15.67 0.87
CA VAL A 412 -10.17 14.76 -0.05
C VAL A 412 -10.22 15.28 -1.47
N MET A 413 -11.39 15.68 -1.95
CA MET A 413 -11.57 16.16 -3.33
C MET A 413 -10.79 17.44 -3.63
N THR A 414 -10.58 18.30 -2.62
CA THR A 414 -9.89 19.60 -2.80
C THR A 414 -8.39 19.54 -2.50
N ARG A 415 -7.95 18.67 -1.58
CA ARG A 415 -6.58 18.71 -1.03
C ARG A 415 -5.79 17.41 -1.18
N ARG A 416 -6.44 16.28 -1.48
CA ARG A 416 -5.80 14.96 -1.54
C ARG A 416 -5.79 14.35 -2.95
N GLY A 417 -5.89 15.21 -3.99
CA GLY A 417 -5.70 14.78 -5.37
C GLY A 417 -4.23 14.50 -5.67
N VAL A 418 -3.96 13.45 -6.43
CA VAL A 418 -2.59 12.97 -6.74
C VAL A 418 -1.75 14.00 -7.50
N GLU A 419 -2.35 14.91 -8.24
CA GLU A 419 -1.67 16.03 -8.89
C GLU A 419 -1.01 16.98 -7.86
N SER A 420 -1.62 17.16 -6.69
CA SER A 420 -1.03 17.96 -5.61
C SER A 420 0.27 17.33 -5.09
N GLN A 421 0.28 16.01 -4.89
CA GLN A 421 1.48 15.31 -4.44
C GLN A 421 2.57 15.31 -5.52
N ALA A 422 2.19 15.16 -6.80
CA ALA A 422 3.14 15.24 -7.92
C ALA A 422 3.85 16.60 -7.97
N ARG A 423 3.12 17.72 -7.82
CA ARG A 423 3.72 19.06 -7.75
C ARG A 423 4.66 19.22 -6.54
N GLN A 424 4.25 18.77 -5.36
CA GLN A 424 5.10 18.81 -4.16
C GLN A 424 6.36 17.95 -4.33
N MET A 425 6.25 16.78 -4.99
CA MET A 425 7.41 15.93 -5.32
C MET A 425 8.37 16.64 -6.26
N ILE A 426 7.87 17.27 -7.33
CA ILE A 426 8.68 18.03 -8.29
C ILE A 426 9.40 19.19 -7.58
N GLU A 427 8.68 19.93 -6.73
CA GLU A 427 9.24 21.03 -5.94
C GLU A 427 10.35 20.52 -4.98
N MET A 428 10.09 19.46 -4.25
CA MET A 428 11.07 18.83 -3.35
C MET A 428 12.32 18.38 -4.10
N LEU A 429 12.19 17.95 -5.34
CA LEU A 429 13.31 17.62 -6.22
C LEU A 429 14.04 18.87 -6.75
N GLY A 430 13.63 20.10 -6.35
CA GLY A 430 14.27 21.37 -6.71
C GLY A 430 14.03 21.79 -8.15
N MET A 431 12.85 21.52 -8.68
CA MET A 431 12.47 21.74 -10.06
C MET A 431 11.24 22.63 -10.12
N GLN A 432 11.21 23.51 -11.12
CA GLN A 432 10.01 24.32 -11.32
C GLN A 432 8.97 23.49 -12.09
N PRO A 433 7.69 23.48 -11.65
CA PRO A 433 6.59 22.98 -12.46
C PRO A 433 6.60 23.72 -13.80
N ILE A 434 6.36 23.01 -14.89
CA ILE A 434 6.18 23.68 -16.19
C ILE A 434 4.94 24.57 -16.03
N SER A 435 5.15 25.89 -16.11
CA SER A 435 4.03 26.84 -16.16
C SER A 435 3.20 26.52 -17.40
N ARG A 436 1.97 26.10 -17.19
CA ARG A 436 0.97 25.92 -18.25
C ARG A 436 0.46 27.26 -18.74
#